data_14ac6c11db3f404d7b23e9221e0491d6
#
_entry.id   14ac6c11db3f404d7b23e9221e0491d6
#
_cell.length_a   1.000
_cell.length_b   1.000
_cell.length_c   1.000
_cell.angle_alpha   90.00
_cell.angle_beta   90.00
_cell.angle_gamma   90.00
#
_symmetry.space_group_name_H-M   'P 1'
#
loop_
_entity.id
_entity.type
_entity.pdbx_description
1 polymer ?
#
loop_
_entity_poly.entity_id
_entity_poly.type
_entity_poly.pdbx_seq_one_letter_code
_entity_poly.pdbx_strand_id
1 'polypeptide(L)'
;LHDLESHLISIAKKERIQINEEAISLIAKHSQGGLRDAESLLDQVSLLPPPITQLNIINLIGAIPEEELIILAKSLITKDPNSILNICNSLINKGKEPIAILQGIASILRDLVVTKVTNKPTNLCNISQEHSESLNDLATSSNLDQILNLQAKLKGSESNIRNSNQPKLWLEIHLLGMLSDEVSK
;
A
#
# COMPACT_ATOMS: atom_id res chain seq x y z
N LEU A 1 15.48 4.08 -9.25
CA LEU A 1 14.31 3.27 -9.63
C LEU A 1 14.35 2.94 -11.12
N HIS A 2 14.44 3.95 -11.99
CA HIS A 2 14.46 3.77 -13.45
C HIS A 2 15.58 2.84 -13.96
N ASP A 3 16.78 2.91 -13.39
CA ASP A 3 17.90 2.02 -13.74
C ASP A 3 17.61 0.58 -13.33
N LEU A 4 16.94 0.36 -12.21
CA LEU A 4 16.54 -0.95 -11.74
C LEU A 4 15.47 -1.56 -12.65
N GLU A 5 14.47 -0.79 -13.04
CA GLU A 5 13.44 -1.23 -14.01
C GLU A 5 14.06 -1.64 -15.35
N SER A 6 14.97 -0.79 -15.89
CA SER A 6 15.67 -1.08 -17.13
C SER A 6 16.50 -2.37 -17.05
N HIS A 7 17.14 -2.62 -15.92
CA HIS A 7 17.89 -3.84 -15.65
C HIS A 7 16.97 -5.08 -15.62
N LEU A 8 15.86 -5.02 -14.90
CA LEU A 8 14.88 -6.12 -14.82
C LEU A 8 14.26 -6.42 -16.20
N ILE A 9 13.93 -5.39 -17.00
CA ILE A 9 13.48 -5.57 -18.38
C ILE A 9 14.52 -6.31 -19.22
N SER A 10 15.81 -5.98 -19.05
CA SER A 10 16.90 -6.65 -19.77
C SER A 10 16.98 -8.14 -19.41
N ILE A 11 16.86 -8.50 -18.12
CA ILE A 11 16.84 -9.88 -17.66
C ILE A 11 15.62 -10.60 -18.20
N ALA A 12 14.41 -10.02 -18.04
CA ALA A 12 13.17 -10.63 -18.51
C ALA A 12 13.22 -10.95 -20.01
N LYS A 13 13.80 -10.06 -20.84
CA LYS A 13 14.01 -10.31 -22.28
C LYS A 13 15.00 -11.43 -22.54
N LYS A 14 16.14 -11.48 -21.83
CA LYS A 14 17.16 -12.52 -21.98
C LYS A 14 16.62 -13.90 -21.64
N GLU A 15 15.85 -13.98 -20.56
CA GLU A 15 15.29 -15.24 -20.03
C GLU A 15 13.92 -15.57 -20.61
N ARG A 16 13.40 -14.73 -21.53
CA ARG A 16 12.10 -14.89 -22.20
C ARG A 16 10.92 -14.94 -21.24
N ILE A 17 11.00 -14.21 -20.14
CA ILE A 17 9.91 -14.08 -19.16
C ILE A 17 8.84 -13.16 -19.76
N GLN A 18 7.62 -13.67 -19.93
CA GLN A 18 6.48 -12.87 -20.41
C GLN A 18 5.85 -12.12 -19.23
N ILE A 19 6.35 -10.94 -18.96
CA ILE A 19 5.94 -10.06 -17.86
C ILE A 19 5.63 -8.66 -18.40
N ASN A 20 4.57 -8.02 -17.88
CA ASN A 20 4.22 -6.67 -18.28
C ASN A 20 5.05 -5.60 -17.54
N GLU A 21 5.08 -4.39 -18.09
CA GLU A 21 5.90 -3.29 -17.56
C GLU A 21 5.44 -2.86 -16.15
N GLU A 22 4.13 -2.87 -15.89
CA GLU A 22 3.56 -2.53 -14.58
C GLU A 22 4.01 -3.51 -13.50
N ALA A 23 4.12 -4.80 -13.82
CA ALA A 23 4.63 -5.82 -12.92
C ALA A 23 6.12 -5.59 -12.62
N ILE A 24 6.94 -5.24 -13.63
CA ILE A 24 8.36 -4.90 -13.44
C ILE A 24 8.51 -3.66 -12.56
N SER A 25 7.72 -2.62 -12.80
CA SER A 25 7.73 -1.41 -11.98
C SER A 25 7.38 -1.70 -10.52
N LEU A 26 6.41 -2.60 -10.29
CA LEU A 26 6.04 -3.01 -8.94
C LEU A 26 7.15 -3.80 -8.24
N ILE A 27 7.84 -4.71 -8.95
CA ILE A 27 9.01 -5.43 -8.43
C ILE A 27 10.09 -4.42 -8.01
N ALA A 28 10.43 -3.46 -8.87
CA ALA A 28 11.45 -2.46 -8.60
C ALA A 28 11.10 -1.57 -7.38
N LYS A 29 9.83 -1.16 -7.27
CA LYS A 29 9.33 -0.40 -6.12
C LYS A 29 9.39 -1.20 -4.82
N HIS A 30 8.93 -2.46 -4.86
CA HIS A 30 8.91 -3.32 -3.68
C HIS A 30 10.32 -3.59 -3.12
N SER A 31 11.29 -3.74 -4.00
CA SER A 31 12.70 -4.00 -3.66
C SER A 31 13.45 -2.77 -3.12
N GLN A 32 12.81 -1.59 -3.05
CA GLN A 32 13.37 -0.35 -2.49
C GLN A 32 14.78 -0.01 -3.01
N GLY A 33 15.08 -0.36 -4.26
CA GLY A 33 16.39 -0.15 -4.89
C GLY A 33 17.39 -1.30 -4.67
N GLY A 34 17.04 -2.33 -3.92
CA GLY A 34 17.85 -3.55 -3.73
C GLY A 34 17.86 -4.41 -5.00
N LEU A 35 19.00 -4.44 -5.72
CA LEU A 35 19.14 -5.18 -6.97
C LEU A 35 18.90 -6.69 -6.76
N ARG A 36 19.53 -7.28 -5.73
CA ARG A 36 19.40 -8.71 -5.43
C ARG A 36 17.97 -9.11 -5.07
N ASP A 37 17.28 -8.26 -4.31
CA ASP A 37 15.89 -8.53 -3.91
C ASP A 37 14.96 -8.47 -5.12
N ALA A 38 15.20 -7.52 -6.04
CA ALA A 38 14.45 -7.38 -7.28
C ALA A 38 14.67 -8.57 -8.24
N GLU A 39 15.92 -9.01 -8.41
CA GLU A 39 16.25 -10.19 -9.20
C GLU A 39 15.65 -11.47 -8.60
N SER A 40 15.75 -11.65 -7.28
CA SER A 40 15.16 -12.78 -6.58
C SER A 40 13.63 -12.83 -6.71
N LEU A 41 12.97 -11.66 -6.65
CA LEU A 41 11.53 -11.58 -6.85
C LEU A 41 11.15 -11.87 -8.32
N LEU A 42 11.93 -11.37 -9.29
CA LEU A 42 11.72 -11.68 -10.70
C LEU A 42 11.86 -13.18 -10.98
N ASP A 43 12.85 -13.85 -10.38
CA ASP A 43 13.02 -15.30 -10.46
C ASP A 43 11.80 -16.05 -9.91
N GLN A 44 11.30 -15.65 -8.74
CA GLN A 44 10.11 -16.27 -8.15
C GLN A 44 8.88 -16.14 -9.04
N VAL A 45 8.64 -14.96 -9.61
CA VAL A 45 7.46 -14.74 -10.46
C VAL A 45 7.61 -15.41 -11.82
N SER A 46 8.85 -15.65 -12.30
CA SER A 46 9.09 -16.34 -13.58
C SER A 46 8.53 -17.77 -13.60
N LEU A 47 8.30 -18.36 -12.42
CA LEU A 47 7.69 -19.69 -12.26
C LEU A 47 6.15 -19.66 -12.40
N LEU A 48 5.54 -18.49 -12.44
CA LEU A 48 4.09 -18.35 -12.60
C LEU A 48 3.66 -18.52 -14.07
N PRO A 49 2.41 -18.94 -14.32
CA PRO A 49 1.90 -19.01 -15.69
C PRO A 49 1.92 -17.64 -16.38
N PRO A 50 2.45 -17.55 -17.61
CA PRO A 50 2.45 -16.30 -18.36
C PRO A 50 1.04 -15.97 -18.95
N PRO A 51 0.72 -14.68 -19.20
CA PRO A 51 1.53 -13.50 -18.94
C PRO A 51 1.54 -13.11 -17.45
N ILE A 52 2.70 -12.73 -16.93
CA ILE A 52 2.85 -12.26 -15.54
C ILE A 52 2.40 -10.81 -15.46
N THR A 53 1.38 -10.57 -14.66
CA THR A 53 0.73 -9.28 -14.46
C THR A 53 1.07 -8.67 -13.10
N GLN A 54 0.75 -7.40 -12.91
CA GLN A 54 0.85 -6.72 -11.61
C GLN A 54 0.11 -7.47 -10.50
N LEU A 55 -1.06 -8.05 -10.79
CA LEU A 55 -1.84 -8.83 -9.82
C LEU A 55 -1.08 -10.06 -9.32
N ASN A 56 -0.32 -10.73 -10.18
CA ASN A 56 0.52 -11.86 -9.79
C ASN A 56 1.57 -11.42 -8.77
N ILE A 57 2.21 -10.26 -8.98
CA ILE A 57 3.19 -9.70 -8.04
C ILE A 57 2.51 -9.35 -6.71
N ILE A 58 1.40 -8.61 -6.74
CA ILE A 58 0.62 -8.23 -5.54
C ILE A 58 0.28 -9.46 -4.69
N ASN A 59 -0.14 -10.54 -5.34
CA ASN A 59 -0.49 -11.77 -4.63
C ASN A 59 0.73 -12.47 -4.05
N LEU A 60 1.84 -12.53 -4.78
CA LEU A 60 3.08 -13.18 -4.34
C LEU A 60 3.70 -12.46 -3.13
N ILE A 61 3.82 -11.13 -3.19
CA ILE A 61 4.41 -10.33 -2.10
C ILE A 61 3.44 -10.04 -0.96
N GLY A 62 2.19 -10.48 -1.07
CA GLY A 62 1.17 -10.21 -0.07
C GLY A 62 0.72 -8.75 0.02
N ALA A 63 1.08 -7.91 -0.96
CA ALA A 63 0.70 -6.50 -0.96
C ALA A 63 -0.82 -6.32 -1.01
N ILE A 64 -1.27 -5.19 -0.49
CA ILE A 64 -2.68 -4.79 -0.54
C ILE A 64 -2.91 -4.01 -1.85
N PRO A 65 -3.98 -4.28 -2.60
CA PRO A 65 -4.34 -3.46 -3.76
C PRO A 65 -4.52 -1.99 -3.37
N GLU A 66 -3.95 -1.08 -4.15
CA GLU A 66 -3.99 0.36 -3.88
C GLU A 66 -5.43 0.89 -3.82
N GLU A 67 -6.31 0.38 -4.67
CA GLU A 67 -7.73 0.72 -4.68
C GLU A 67 -8.39 0.43 -3.31
N GLU A 68 -8.16 -0.75 -2.74
CA GLU A 68 -8.72 -1.13 -1.43
C GLU A 68 -8.15 -0.27 -0.29
N LEU A 69 -6.88 0.14 -0.39
CA LEU A 69 -6.27 1.07 0.56
C LEU A 69 -6.86 2.49 0.48
N ILE A 70 -7.15 2.98 -0.73
CA ILE A 70 -7.80 4.29 -0.93
C ILE A 70 -9.21 4.26 -0.35
N ILE A 71 -9.98 3.19 -0.59
CA ILE A 71 -11.32 3.03 -0.03
C ILE A 71 -11.27 2.98 1.51
N LEU A 72 -10.30 2.26 2.08
CA LEU A 72 -10.10 2.20 3.53
C LEU A 72 -9.70 3.57 4.11
N ALA A 73 -8.79 4.30 3.45
CA ALA A 73 -8.43 5.67 3.85
C ALA A 73 -9.62 6.61 3.79
N LYS A 74 -10.45 6.53 2.74
CA LYS A 74 -11.70 7.27 2.64
C LYS A 74 -12.64 6.97 3.79
N SER A 75 -12.80 5.69 4.15
CA SER A 75 -13.67 5.28 5.27
C SER A 75 -13.17 5.80 6.63
N LEU A 76 -11.85 5.91 6.83
CA LEU A 76 -11.26 6.56 8.01
C LEU A 76 -11.56 8.06 8.03
N ILE A 77 -11.44 8.75 6.91
CA ILE A 77 -11.69 10.19 6.77
C ILE A 77 -13.18 10.49 6.98
N THR A 78 -14.07 9.67 6.43
CA THR A 78 -15.54 9.83 6.57
C THR A 78 -16.07 9.26 7.89
N LYS A 79 -15.21 8.66 8.72
CA LYS A 79 -15.55 8.04 10.00
C LYS A 79 -16.64 6.96 9.88
N ASP A 80 -16.52 6.07 8.88
CA ASP A 80 -17.45 4.96 8.65
C ASP A 80 -16.90 3.64 9.23
N PRO A 81 -17.29 3.23 10.45
CA PRO A 81 -16.77 2.03 11.10
C PRO A 81 -17.20 0.75 10.38
N ASN A 82 -18.38 0.74 9.74
CA ASN A 82 -18.86 -0.45 9.05
C ASN A 82 -18.00 -0.75 7.81
N SER A 83 -17.71 0.28 7.00
CA SER A 83 -16.84 0.13 5.84
C SER A 83 -15.42 -0.29 6.24
N ILE A 84 -14.86 0.29 7.31
CA ILE A 84 -13.54 -0.09 7.83
C ILE A 84 -13.49 -1.57 8.17
N LEU A 85 -14.42 -2.06 8.99
CA LEU A 85 -14.46 -3.45 9.41
C LEU A 85 -14.69 -4.41 8.24
N ASN A 86 -15.60 -4.07 7.32
CA ASN A 86 -15.88 -4.88 6.15
C ASN A 86 -14.65 -5.02 5.23
N ILE A 87 -13.93 -3.93 4.96
CA ILE A 87 -12.73 -3.95 4.13
C ILE A 87 -11.63 -4.75 4.81
N CYS A 88 -11.38 -4.53 6.11
CA CYS A 88 -10.39 -5.29 6.86
C CYS A 88 -10.69 -6.79 6.84
N ASN A 89 -11.94 -7.18 7.10
CA ASN A 89 -12.35 -8.58 7.06
C ASN A 89 -12.19 -9.18 5.66
N SER A 90 -12.56 -8.45 4.61
CA SER A 90 -12.37 -8.89 3.22
C SER A 90 -10.90 -9.14 2.90
N LEU A 91 -10.01 -8.20 3.27
CA LEU A 91 -8.58 -8.32 3.03
C LEU A 91 -7.96 -9.50 3.80
N ILE A 92 -8.31 -9.67 5.08
CA ILE A 92 -7.81 -10.78 5.90
C ILE A 92 -8.32 -12.13 5.36
N ASN A 93 -9.58 -12.21 4.94
CA ASN A 93 -10.13 -13.42 4.32
C ASN A 93 -9.46 -13.76 2.97
N LYS A 94 -8.92 -12.76 2.26
CA LYS A 94 -8.07 -12.92 1.07
C LYS A 94 -6.61 -13.28 1.42
N GLY A 95 -6.30 -13.54 2.69
CA GLY A 95 -4.96 -13.91 3.16
C GLY A 95 -3.99 -12.75 3.34
N LYS A 96 -4.47 -11.50 3.41
CA LYS A 96 -3.60 -10.35 3.67
C LYS A 96 -3.28 -10.23 5.16
N GLU A 97 -2.01 -9.98 5.46
CA GLU A 97 -1.53 -9.82 6.83
C GLU A 97 -2.02 -8.50 7.44
N PRO A 98 -2.51 -8.48 8.70
CA PRO A 98 -2.94 -7.27 9.38
C PRO A 98 -1.89 -6.15 9.41
N ILE A 99 -0.62 -6.52 9.54
CA ILE A 99 0.49 -5.57 9.53
C ILE A 99 0.66 -4.91 8.16
N ALA A 100 0.46 -5.65 7.06
CA ALA A 100 0.53 -5.11 5.71
C ALA A 100 -0.61 -4.10 5.46
N ILE A 101 -1.81 -4.36 5.99
CA ILE A 101 -2.95 -3.43 5.93
C ILE A 101 -2.60 -2.11 6.65
N LEU A 102 -2.03 -2.19 7.86
CA LEU A 102 -1.62 -1.01 8.62
C LEU A 102 -0.56 -0.20 7.86
N GLN A 103 0.47 -0.86 7.33
CA GLN A 103 1.54 -0.21 6.58
C GLN A 103 1.02 0.41 5.28
N GLY A 104 0.09 -0.26 4.59
CA GLY A 104 -0.59 0.28 3.42
C GLY A 104 -1.35 1.56 3.72
N ILE A 105 -2.14 1.59 4.81
CA ILE A 105 -2.84 2.80 5.26
C ILE A 105 -1.87 3.91 5.62
N ALA A 106 -0.78 3.62 6.32
CA ALA A 106 0.24 4.61 6.65
C ALA A 106 0.84 5.24 5.37
N SER A 107 1.09 4.43 4.34
CA SER A 107 1.58 4.89 3.03
C SER A 107 0.57 5.81 2.33
N ILE A 108 -0.72 5.41 2.25
CA ILE A 108 -1.76 6.24 1.63
C ILE A 108 -1.96 7.55 2.37
N LEU A 109 -2.03 7.55 3.70
CA LEU A 109 -2.15 8.78 4.49
C LEU A 109 -0.95 9.71 4.29
N ARG A 110 0.27 9.17 4.18
CA ARG A 110 1.46 9.94 3.83
C ARG A 110 1.33 10.54 2.44
N ASP A 111 0.90 9.78 1.45
CA ASP A 111 0.75 10.26 0.07
C ASP A 111 -0.35 11.32 -0.05
N LEU A 112 -1.44 11.22 0.73
CA LEU A 112 -2.45 12.26 0.84
C LEU A 112 -1.87 13.59 1.36
N VAL A 113 -1.01 13.55 2.39
CA VAL A 113 -0.34 14.75 2.89
C VAL A 113 0.59 15.32 1.80
N VAL A 114 1.40 14.48 1.17
CA VAL A 114 2.30 14.92 0.07
C VAL A 114 1.51 15.60 -1.04
N THR A 115 0.39 15.01 -1.46
CA THR A 115 -0.50 15.58 -2.49
C THR A 115 -1.03 16.97 -2.10
N LYS A 116 -1.34 17.18 -0.82
CA LYS A 116 -1.84 18.47 -0.35
C LYS A 116 -0.79 19.56 -0.22
N VAL A 117 0.44 19.20 0.13
CA VAL A 117 1.48 20.18 0.47
C VAL A 117 2.49 20.43 -0.65
N THR A 118 2.43 19.66 -1.75
CA THR A 118 3.39 19.78 -2.85
C THR A 118 2.73 20.14 -4.18
N ASN A 119 3.46 20.87 -5.01
CA ASN A 119 2.99 21.24 -6.36
C ASN A 119 3.22 20.15 -7.42
N LYS A 120 3.97 19.09 -7.10
CA LYS A 120 4.29 17.97 -8.00
C LYS A 120 4.22 16.64 -7.23
N PRO A 121 3.03 16.22 -6.79
CA PRO A 121 2.87 15.03 -5.95
C PRO A 121 3.28 13.72 -6.66
N THR A 122 3.07 13.61 -7.98
CA THR A 122 3.29 12.38 -8.75
C THR A 122 4.71 11.79 -8.64
N ASN A 123 5.72 12.63 -8.41
CA ASN A 123 7.11 12.18 -8.28
C ASN A 123 7.50 11.80 -6.84
N LEU A 124 6.66 12.12 -5.86
CA LEU A 124 6.93 11.97 -4.43
C LEU A 124 6.02 10.96 -3.74
N CYS A 125 4.91 10.58 -4.39
CA CYS A 125 3.97 9.58 -3.90
C CYS A 125 4.43 8.16 -4.25
N ASN A 126 4.11 7.21 -3.37
CA ASN A 126 4.37 5.80 -3.59
C ASN A 126 3.29 5.13 -4.45
N ILE A 127 2.10 5.76 -4.50
CA ILE A 127 0.97 5.23 -5.29
C ILE A 127 1.31 5.16 -6.78
N SER A 128 0.73 4.20 -7.47
CA SER A 128 0.87 4.06 -8.92
C SER A 128 0.20 5.22 -9.66
N GLN A 129 0.63 5.45 -10.92
CA GLN A 129 0.05 6.49 -11.76
C GLN A 129 -1.43 6.22 -12.05
N GLU A 130 -1.82 4.96 -12.17
CA GLU A 130 -3.19 4.49 -12.38
C GLU A 130 -4.16 5.00 -11.30
N HIS A 131 -3.73 5.02 -10.03
CA HIS A 131 -4.56 5.42 -8.89
C HIS A 131 -4.31 6.87 -8.42
N SER A 132 -3.44 7.61 -9.11
CA SER A 132 -3.08 8.98 -8.73
C SER A 132 -4.26 9.95 -8.77
N GLU A 133 -5.20 9.78 -9.69
CA GLU A 133 -6.42 10.59 -9.79
C GLU A 133 -7.34 10.35 -8.58
N SER A 134 -7.61 9.09 -8.25
CA SER A 134 -8.42 8.72 -7.07
C SER A 134 -7.81 9.24 -5.76
N LEU A 135 -6.48 9.20 -5.64
CA LEU A 135 -5.79 9.79 -4.48
C LEU A 135 -5.94 11.31 -4.43
N ASN A 136 -5.81 11.99 -5.58
CA ASN A 136 -5.95 13.44 -5.68
C ASN A 136 -7.37 13.91 -5.33
N ASP A 137 -8.39 13.19 -5.79
CA ASP A 137 -9.79 13.47 -5.45
C ASP A 137 -10.04 13.33 -3.94
N LEU A 138 -9.51 12.26 -3.34
CA LEU A 138 -9.60 12.06 -1.89
C LEU A 138 -8.83 13.14 -1.13
N ALA A 139 -7.64 13.54 -1.59
CA ALA A 139 -6.87 14.63 -1.00
C ALA A 139 -7.63 15.95 -1.08
N THR A 140 -8.23 16.28 -2.23
CA THR A 140 -8.97 17.53 -2.45
C THR A 140 -10.20 17.63 -1.54
N SER A 141 -10.93 16.54 -1.37
CA SER A 141 -12.14 16.48 -0.53
C SER A 141 -11.87 16.39 0.98
N SER A 142 -10.62 16.19 1.40
CA SER A 142 -10.25 15.99 2.80
C SER A 142 -9.59 17.22 3.41
N ASN A 143 -9.60 17.34 4.74
CA ASN A 143 -8.86 18.39 5.46
C ASN A 143 -7.45 17.88 5.84
N LEU A 144 -6.43 18.73 5.67
CA LEU A 144 -5.03 18.40 6.00
C LEU A 144 -4.87 18.04 7.49
N ASP A 145 -5.46 18.84 8.40
CA ASP A 145 -5.35 18.60 9.84
C ASP A 145 -5.98 17.26 10.23
N GLN A 146 -7.06 16.87 9.57
CA GLN A 146 -7.69 15.56 9.76
C GLN A 146 -6.74 14.43 9.34
N ILE A 147 -6.08 14.55 8.18
CA ILE A 147 -5.13 13.53 7.71
C ILE A 147 -3.94 13.43 8.64
N LEU A 148 -3.38 14.58 9.07
CA LEU A 148 -2.26 14.62 10.02
C LEU A 148 -2.64 14.00 11.38
N ASN A 149 -3.86 14.22 11.85
CA ASN A 149 -4.38 13.61 13.07
C ASN A 149 -4.47 12.08 12.93
N LEU A 150 -4.99 11.58 11.80
CA LEU A 150 -5.01 10.14 11.52
C LEU A 150 -3.58 9.55 11.50
N GLN A 151 -2.61 10.23 10.88
CA GLN A 151 -1.21 9.79 10.89
C GLN A 151 -0.63 9.75 12.33
N ALA A 152 -0.94 10.75 13.14
CA ALA A 152 -0.45 10.79 14.53
C ALA A 152 -0.94 9.60 15.34
N LYS A 153 -2.18 9.15 15.11
CA LYS A 153 -2.78 7.98 15.79
C LYS A 153 -2.19 6.65 15.36
N LEU A 154 -1.53 6.57 14.20
CA LEU A 154 -0.83 5.36 13.78
C LEU A 154 0.47 5.10 14.55
N LYS A 155 1.01 6.09 15.26
CA LYS A 155 2.28 5.93 16.00
C LYS A 155 2.15 4.82 17.05
N GLY A 156 3.09 3.88 17.02
CA GLY A 156 3.14 2.75 17.96
C GLY A 156 2.23 1.57 17.63
N SER A 157 1.29 1.71 16.68
CA SER A 157 0.35 0.64 16.31
C SER A 157 1.06 -0.59 15.74
N GLU A 158 2.16 -0.38 15.01
CA GLU A 158 2.90 -1.45 14.35
C GLU A 158 3.42 -2.50 15.34
N SER A 159 4.01 -2.06 16.45
CA SER A 159 4.56 -2.98 17.46
C SER A 159 3.47 -3.80 18.12
N ASN A 160 2.30 -3.22 18.39
CA ASN A 160 1.17 -3.90 19.00
C ASN A 160 0.59 -4.99 18.10
N ILE A 161 0.52 -4.74 16.78
CA ILE A 161 0.04 -5.74 15.83
C ILE A 161 1.09 -6.82 15.59
N ARG A 162 2.36 -6.45 15.39
CA ARG A 162 3.45 -7.38 15.07
C ARG A 162 3.73 -8.37 16.21
N ASN A 163 3.66 -7.92 17.45
CA ASN A 163 3.99 -8.73 18.64
C ASN A 163 2.79 -9.41 19.27
N SER A 164 1.60 -9.25 18.71
CA SER A 164 0.37 -9.83 19.26
C SER A 164 0.09 -11.24 18.73
N ASN A 165 -0.48 -12.09 19.60
CA ASN A 165 -1.08 -13.37 19.20
C ASN A 165 -2.44 -13.18 18.50
N GLN A 166 -2.99 -11.97 18.49
CA GLN A 166 -4.26 -11.61 17.85
C GLN A 166 -4.11 -10.35 16.99
N PRO A 167 -3.29 -10.40 15.92
CA PRO A 167 -2.96 -9.22 15.12
C PRO A 167 -4.19 -8.58 14.44
N LYS A 168 -5.19 -9.40 14.04
CA LYS A 168 -6.45 -8.90 13.48
C LYS A 168 -7.20 -8.02 14.49
N LEU A 169 -7.37 -8.50 15.73
CA LEU A 169 -8.07 -7.75 16.78
C LEU A 169 -7.40 -6.41 17.04
N TRP A 170 -6.07 -6.39 17.13
CA TRP A 170 -5.34 -5.14 17.35
C TRP A 170 -5.43 -4.18 16.16
N LEU A 171 -5.43 -4.68 14.93
CA LEU A 171 -5.68 -3.85 13.75
C LEU A 171 -7.05 -3.17 13.84
N GLU A 172 -8.11 -3.93 14.12
CA GLU A 172 -9.47 -3.39 14.25
C GLU A 172 -9.59 -2.36 15.37
N ILE A 173 -9.00 -2.64 16.56
CA ILE A 173 -8.96 -1.69 17.69
C ILE A 173 -8.28 -0.38 17.28
N HIS A 174 -7.14 -0.44 16.60
CA HIS A 174 -6.41 0.76 16.19
C HIS A 174 -7.19 1.56 15.15
N LEU A 175 -7.71 0.91 14.10
CA LEU A 175 -8.45 1.61 13.05
C LEU A 175 -9.75 2.25 13.60
N LEU A 176 -10.48 1.56 14.46
CA LEU A 176 -11.66 2.14 15.12
C LEU A 176 -11.29 3.25 16.10
N GLY A 177 -10.17 3.10 16.82
CA GLY A 177 -9.64 4.15 17.70
C GLY A 177 -9.27 5.44 16.95
N MET A 178 -8.90 5.33 15.67
CA MET A 178 -8.63 6.50 14.82
C MET A 178 -9.86 7.36 14.56
N LEU A 179 -11.08 6.83 14.74
CA LEU A 179 -12.34 7.56 14.53
C LEU A 179 -12.67 8.55 15.66
N SER A 180 -12.08 8.38 16.85
CA SER A 180 -12.28 9.30 17.97
C SER A 180 -11.72 10.70 17.63
N ASP A 181 -12.33 11.75 18.19
CA ASP A 181 -11.83 13.13 18.04
C ASP A 181 -10.73 13.49 19.04
N GLU A 182 -10.50 12.63 20.05
CA GLU A 182 -9.48 12.85 21.08
C GLU A 182 -8.10 12.41 20.57
N VAL A 183 -7.19 13.38 20.49
CA VAL A 183 -5.76 13.10 20.40
C VAL A 183 -5.33 12.65 21.78
N SER A 184 -4.92 11.39 21.94
CA SER A 184 -4.26 10.95 23.18
C SER A 184 -3.07 11.88 23.47
N LYS A 185 -3.18 12.65 24.58
CA LYS A 185 -2.10 13.51 25.08
C LYS A 185 -0.92 12.67 25.53
#